data_05fb62bfdd8fedf193e61cfd52e2fa2e
#
_entry.id   05fb62bfdd8fedf193e61cfd52e2fa2e
#
_cell.length_a   1.000
_cell.length_b   1.000
_cell.length_c   1.000
_cell.angle_alpha   90.00
_cell.angle_beta   90.00
_cell.angle_gamma   90.00
#
_symmetry.space_group_name_H-M   'P 1'
#
loop_
_entity.id
_entity.type
_entity.pdbx_description
1 polymer ?
#
loop_
_entity_poly.entity_id
_entity_poly.type
_entity_poly.pdbx_seq_one_letter_code
_entity_poly.pdbx_strand_id
1 'polypeptide(L)'
;MNKKILIIAHARHGKDTFAELLNEMFGLKFKSSSQAAADIFIFDALKDKYGYETPEQCFEDRVNHRAEWYNMICDYNKDDKAKLAKGILELSDCYVGMRDRGEIEECLRQGLFDLIIWIDASYRLPLESPESFNIDKSCADIIIDNNGTFDEFKARVARIGKIIIR
;
A
#
# COMPACT_ATOMS: atom_id res chain seq x y z
N MET A 1 -3.03 -20.99 -1.34
CA MET A 1 -2.26 -19.77 -0.97
C MET A 1 -2.89 -18.59 -1.69
N ASN A 2 -3.19 -17.51 -0.99
CA ASN A 2 -3.77 -16.32 -1.63
C ASN A 2 -2.75 -15.65 -2.55
N LYS A 3 -3.25 -15.02 -3.63
CA LYS A 3 -2.41 -14.20 -4.51
C LYS A 3 -1.81 -13.02 -3.75
N LYS A 4 -0.60 -12.63 -4.11
CA LYS A 4 0.09 -11.44 -3.59
C LYS A 4 -0.22 -10.25 -4.50
N ILE A 5 -0.85 -9.23 -3.93
CA ILE A 5 -1.46 -8.12 -4.67
C ILE A 5 -0.85 -6.80 -4.25
N LEU A 6 -0.46 -5.99 -5.23
CA LEU A 6 -0.10 -4.59 -5.01
C LEU A 6 -1.28 -3.70 -5.43
N ILE A 7 -1.71 -2.80 -4.52
CA ILE A 7 -2.79 -1.84 -4.76
C ILE A 7 -2.19 -0.43 -4.72
N ILE A 8 -2.23 0.26 -5.85
CA ILE A 8 -1.64 1.59 -6.04
C ILE A 8 -2.72 2.60 -6.45
N ALA A 9 -2.59 3.81 -5.96
CA ALA A 9 -3.36 4.97 -6.40
C ALA A 9 -2.71 6.26 -5.91
N HIS A 10 -3.03 7.38 -6.55
CA HIS A 10 -2.80 8.70 -5.98
C HIS A 10 -3.58 8.89 -4.67
N ALA A 11 -3.16 9.84 -3.84
CA ALA A 11 -3.83 10.13 -2.58
C ALA A 11 -5.35 10.36 -2.78
N ARG A 12 -6.15 9.76 -1.91
CA ARG A 12 -7.63 9.84 -1.89
C ARG A 12 -8.35 9.18 -3.08
N HIS A 13 -7.65 8.53 -4.00
CA HIS A 13 -8.29 7.87 -5.13
C HIS A 13 -9.02 6.57 -4.77
N GLY A 14 -8.88 6.08 -3.52
CA GLY A 14 -9.69 4.97 -3.00
C GLY A 14 -8.95 3.65 -2.83
N LYS A 15 -7.60 3.62 -2.80
CA LYS A 15 -6.83 2.38 -2.59
C LYS A 15 -7.11 1.71 -1.25
N ASP A 16 -7.22 2.50 -0.19
CA ASP A 16 -7.50 1.97 1.16
C ASP A 16 -8.91 1.39 1.24
N THR A 17 -9.90 2.12 0.73
CA THR A 17 -11.29 1.64 0.62
C THR A 17 -11.40 0.38 -0.22
N PHE A 18 -10.65 0.29 -1.32
CA PHE A 18 -10.58 -0.92 -2.15
C PHE A 18 -10.07 -2.12 -1.35
N ALA A 19 -8.98 -1.94 -0.60
CA ALA A 19 -8.40 -2.99 0.24
C ALA A 19 -9.35 -3.42 1.38
N GLU A 20 -10.00 -2.45 2.04
CA GLU A 20 -11.02 -2.70 3.07
C GLU A 20 -12.18 -3.53 2.53
N LEU A 21 -12.72 -3.18 1.38
CA LEU A 21 -13.79 -3.92 0.72
C LEU A 21 -13.36 -5.33 0.31
N LEU A 22 -12.12 -5.51 -0.19
CA LEU A 22 -11.59 -6.86 -0.47
C LEU A 22 -11.47 -7.70 0.81
N ASN A 23 -11.06 -7.09 1.91
CA ASN A 23 -11.00 -7.77 3.20
C ASN A 23 -12.39 -8.16 3.69
N GLU A 24 -13.35 -7.23 3.69
CA GLU A 24 -14.73 -7.47 4.13
C GLU A 24 -15.42 -8.56 3.32
N MET A 25 -15.28 -8.54 1.99
CA MET A 25 -16.00 -9.45 1.09
C MET A 25 -15.32 -10.81 0.92
N PHE A 26 -13.99 -10.85 1.01
CA PHE A 26 -13.21 -12.03 0.60
C PHE A 26 -12.13 -12.45 1.62
N GLY A 27 -11.98 -11.72 2.72
CA GLY A 27 -11.01 -12.03 3.79
C GLY A 27 -9.56 -11.80 3.42
N LEU A 28 -9.26 -11.06 2.35
CA LEU A 28 -7.89 -10.73 1.95
C LEU A 28 -7.28 -9.74 2.94
N LYS A 29 -6.21 -10.12 3.60
CA LYS A 29 -5.50 -9.27 4.54
C LYS A 29 -4.67 -8.22 3.80
N PHE A 30 -4.63 -6.99 4.32
CA PHE A 30 -3.86 -5.90 3.73
C PHE A 30 -3.08 -5.10 4.77
N LYS A 31 -1.98 -4.51 4.32
CA LYS A 31 -1.22 -3.51 5.08
C LYS A 31 -0.69 -2.41 4.16
N SER A 32 -0.66 -1.19 4.67
CA SER A 32 0.08 -0.08 4.06
C SER A 32 1.56 -0.14 4.45
N SER A 33 2.41 0.52 3.69
CA SER A 33 3.84 0.62 4.00
C SER A 33 4.10 1.22 5.39
N SER A 34 3.36 2.27 5.76
CA SER A 34 3.53 2.92 7.06
C SER A 34 3.06 2.06 8.23
N GLN A 35 1.92 1.37 8.09
CA GLN A 35 1.46 0.44 9.12
C GLN A 35 2.44 -0.71 9.31
N ALA A 36 2.90 -1.30 8.21
CA ALA A 36 3.88 -2.38 8.27
C ALA A 36 5.22 -1.92 8.83
N ALA A 37 5.69 -0.74 8.48
CA ALA A 37 6.92 -0.18 9.02
C ALA A 37 6.83 0.01 10.54
N ALA A 38 5.68 0.49 11.05
CA ALA A 38 5.44 0.56 12.49
C ALA A 38 5.57 -0.81 13.14
N ASP A 39 4.89 -1.83 12.60
CA ASP A 39 4.86 -3.18 13.17
C ASP A 39 6.23 -3.88 13.10
N ILE A 40 6.97 -3.69 11.99
CA ILE A 40 8.18 -4.47 11.72
C ILE A 40 9.42 -3.89 12.42
N PHE A 41 9.59 -2.55 12.42
CA PHE A 41 10.84 -1.96 12.94
C PHE A 41 10.72 -0.57 13.59
N ILE A 42 9.81 0.31 13.17
CA ILE A 42 9.80 1.70 13.66
C ILE A 42 9.34 1.78 15.11
N PHE A 43 8.30 1.05 15.49
CA PHE A 43 7.82 1.05 16.88
C PHE A 43 8.94 0.64 17.85
N ASP A 44 9.63 -0.45 17.59
CA ASP A 44 10.72 -0.91 18.45
C ASP A 44 11.87 0.11 18.57
N ALA A 45 12.14 0.84 17.50
CA ALA A 45 13.18 1.86 17.49
C ALA A 45 12.79 3.15 18.22
N LEU A 46 11.51 3.53 18.22
CA LEU A 46 11.02 4.83 18.71
C LEU A 46 10.23 4.77 20.01
N LYS A 47 9.80 3.60 20.47
CA LYS A 47 8.93 3.46 21.64
C LYS A 47 9.50 4.11 22.91
N ASP A 48 10.78 3.96 23.18
CA ASP A 48 11.42 4.54 24.35
C ASP A 48 11.63 6.05 24.20
N LYS A 49 11.89 6.52 22.98
CA LYS A 49 12.10 7.93 22.69
C LYS A 49 10.84 8.78 22.88
N TYR A 50 9.69 8.25 22.46
CA TYR A 50 8.42 8.96 22.47
C TYR A 50 7.38 8.38 23.45
N GLY A 51 7.69 7.30 24.14
CA GLY A 51 6.81 6.69 25.14
C GLY A 51 5.64 5.93 24.53
N TYR A 52 5.79 5.36 23.33
CA TYR A 52 4.73 4.56 22.73
C TYR A 52 4.56 3.21 23.44
N GLU A 53 3.34 2.81 23.68
CA GLU A 53 2.97 1.52 24.26
C GLU A 53 2.59 0.49 23.18
N THR A 54 2.12 0.95 22.01
CA THR A 54 1.66 0.10 20.89
C THR A 54 2.16 0.61 19.54
N PRO A 55 2.30 -0.29 18.53
CA PRO A 55 2.60 0.12 17.16
C PRO A 55 1.57 1.08 16.57
N GLU A 56 0.29 0.97 16.96
CA GLU A 56 -0.80 1.84 16.53
C GLU A 56 -0.56 3.28 16.98
N GLN A 57 -0.17 3.49 18.25
CA GLN A 57 0.19 4.83 18.76
C GLN A 57 1.36 5.43 17.96
N CYS A 58 2.38 4.64 17.69
CA CYS A 58 3.52 5.04 16.87
C CYS A 58 3.07 5.42 15.45
N PHE A 59 2.21 4.62 14.84
CA PHE A 59 1.66 4.89 13.51
C PHE A 59 0.82 6.17 13.47
N GLU A 60 -0.05 6.39 14.45
CA GLU A 60 -0.89 7.60 14.52
C GLU A 60 -0.06 8.86 14.70
N ASP A 61 0.99 8.82 15.50
CA ASP A 61 1.87 9.97 15.78
C ASP A 61 2.87 10.27 14.62
N ARG A 62 2.94 9.42 13.60
CA ARG A 62 3.86 9.61 12.44
C ARG A 62 3.69 10.96 11.74
N VAL A 63 2.51 11.56 11.83
CA VAL A 63 2.23 12.86 11.22
C VAL A 63 3.11 13.98 11.80
N ASN A 64 3.57 13.82 13.04
CA ASN A 64 4.45 14.72 13.75
C ASN A 64 5.94 14.42 13.49
N HIS A 65 6.28 13.27 12.90
CA HIS A 65 7.65 12.76 12.72
C HIS A 65 7.94 12.31 11.29
N ARG A 66 7.34 12.95 10.29
CA ARG A 66 7.40 12.53 8.87
C ARG A 66 8.81 12.37 8.33
N ALA A 67 9.71 13.31 8.62
CA ALA A 67 11.09 13.25 8.14
C ALA A 67 11.87 12.08 8.78
N GLU A 68 11.70 11.84 10.07
CA GLU A 68 12.32 10.72 10.77
C GLU A 68 11.81 9.38 10.20
N TRP A 69 10.51 9.23 10.01
CA TRP A 69 9.91 8.04 9.40
C TRP A 69 10.41 7.79 7.98
N TYR A 70 10.46 8.83 7.16
CA TYR A 70 10.98 8.73 5.79
C TYR A 70 12.42 8.21 5.77
N ASN A 71 13.29 8.80 6.59
CA ASN A 71 14.70 8.41 6.69
C ASN A 71 14.86 6.97 7.19
N MET A 72 14.05 6.54 8.18
CA MET A 72 14.08 5.18 8.70
C MET A 72 13.66 4.15 7.65
N ILE A 73 12.62 4.44 6.86
CA ILE A 73 12.17 3.57 5.77
C ILE A 73 13.23 3.49 4.66
N CYS A 74 13.81 4.62 4.28
CA CYS A 74 14.91 4.65 3.29
C CYS A 74 16.12 3.82 3.77
N ASP A 75 16.50 3.96 5.03
CA ASP A 75 17.61 3.20 5.60
C ASP A 75 17.29 1.70 5.70
N TYR A 76 16.07 1.35 6.05
CA TYR A 76 15.62 -0.05 6.08
C TYR A 76 15.70 -0.73 4.71
N ASN A 77 15.37 0.00 3.64
CA ASN A 77 15.38 -0.47 2.26
C ASN A 77 16.70 -0.23 1.50
N LYS A 78 17.76 0.27 2.15
CA LYS A 78 18.97 0.72 1.42
C LYS A 78 19.70 -0.39 0.67
N ASP A 79 19.76 -1.59 1.23
CA ASP A 79 20.46 -2.74 0.63
C ASP A 79 19.55 -3.57 -0.29
N ASP A 80 18.25 -3.51 -0.08
CA ASP A 80 17.22 -4.15 -0.90
C ASP A 80 15.95 -3.30 -0.88
N LYS A 81 15.65 -2.65 -1.99
CA LYS A 81 14.46 -1.78 -2.12
C LYS A 81 13.14 -2.54 -1.95
N ALA A 82 13.14 -3.85 -2.09
CA ALA A 82 11.97 -4.71 -1.85
C ALA A 82 11.87 -5.26 -0.42
N LYS A 83 12.78 -4.90 0.49
CA LYS A 83 12.83 -5.48 1.84
C LYS A 83 11.55 -5.27 2.63
N LEU A 84 11.01 -4.04 2.65
CA LEU A 84 9.74 -3.76 3.33
C LEU A 84 8.56 -4.47 2.67
N ALA A 85 8.51 -4.51 1.34
CA ALA A 85 7.48 -5.22 0.60
C ALA A 85 7.45 -6.72 0.94
N LYS A 86 8.61 -7.37 1.06
CA LYS A 86 8.72 -8.77 1.52
C LYS A 86 8.11 -8.94 2.91
N GLY A 87 8.48 -8.09 3.86
CA GLY A 87 7.92 -8.12 5.21
C GLY A 87 6.39 -7.93 5.24
N ILE A 88 5.86 -7.04 4.40
CA ILE A 88 4.42 -6.83 4.26
C ILE A 88 3.73 -8.10 3.76
N LEU A 89 4.28 -8.75 2.75
CA LEU A 89 3.69 -9.93 2.11
C LEU A 89 3.82 -11.21 2.97
N GLU A 90 4.67 -11.22 3.99
CA GLU A 90 4.66 -12.26 5.02
C GLU A 90 3.45 -12.11 5.97
N LEU A 91 3.00 -10.88 6.21
CA LEU A 91 1.92 -10.56 7.15
C LEU A 91 0.55 -10.44 6.48
N SER A 92 0.50 -10.18 5.17
CA SER A 92 -0.72 -9.87 4.44
C SER A 92 -0.72 -10.37 3.00
N ASP A 93 -1.90 -10.37 2.38
CA ASP A 93 -2.10 -10.73 0.98
C ASP A 93 -1.90 -9.52 0.05
N CYS A 94 -2.24 -8.33 0.56
CA CYS A 94 -2.18 -7.09 -0.19
C CYS A 94 -1.22 -6.08 0.43
N TYR A 95 -0.36 -5.50 -0.40
CA TYR A 95 0.42 -4.31 -0.10
C TYR A 95 -0.29 -3.08 -0.68
N VAL A 96 -0.54 -2.07 0.15
CA VAL A 96 -1.28 -0.86 -0.23
C VAL A 96 -0.39 0.37 -0.15
N GLY A 97 -0.27 1.12 -1.26
CA GLY A 97 0.28 2.47 -1.22
C GLY A 97 1.76 2.64 -1.51
N MET A 98 2.35 1.81 -2.36
CA MET A 98 3.69 2.05 -2.91
C MET A 98 3.73 3.38 -3.69
N ARG A 99 4.84 4.13 -3.58
CA ARG A 99 4.99 5.48 -4.16
C ARG A 99 6.25 5.65 -4.99
N ASP A 100 7.22 4.77 -4.84
CA ASP A 100 8.52 4.89 -5.49
C ASP A 100 8.71 3.91 -6.61
N ARG A 101 9.12 4.44 -7.79
CA ARG A 101 9.39 3.66 -8.99
C ARG A 101 10.50 2.63 -8.78
N GLY A 102 11.56 3.01 -8.07
CA GLY A 102 12.66 2.10 -7.79
C GLY A 102 12.25 0.91 -6.93
N GLU A 103 11.32 1.11 -6.00
CA GLU A 103 10.76 0.05 -5.17
C GLU A 103 9.93 -0.93 -6.01
N ILE A 104 9.02 -0.44 -6.86
CA ILE A 104 8.20 -1.32 -7.69
C ILE A 104 9.04 -2.11 -8.71
N GLU A 105 10.03 -1.47 -9.33
CA GLU A 105 10.92 -2.14 -10.27
C GLU A 105 11.69 -3.29 -9.61
N GLU A 106 12.19 -3.09 -8.40
CA GLU A 106 12.86 -4.14 -7.63
C GLU A 106 11.89 -5.26 -7.22
N CYS A 107 10.69 -4.92 -6.77
CA CYS A 107 9.65 -5.90 -6.45
C CYS A 107 9.26 -6.76 -7.66
N LEU A 108 9.13 -6.14 -8.83
CA LEU A 108 8.85 -6.85 -10.09
C LEU A 108 10.00 -7.75 -10.51
N ARG A 109 11.25 -7.27 -10.41
CA ARG A 109 12.43 -8.07 -10.69
C ARG A 109 12.52 -9.32 -9.82
N GLN A 110 12.07 -9.23 -8.56
CA GLN A 110 12.03 -10.35 -7.61
C GLN A 110 10.73 -11.19 -7.70
N GLY A 111 9.77 -10.82 -8.54
CA GLY A 111 8.53 -11.56 -8.73
C GLY A 111 7.63 -11.61 -7.50
N LEU A 112 7.56 -10.52 -6.73
CA LEU A 112 6.85 -10.50 -5.45
C LEU A 112 5.32 -10.42 -5.57
N PHE A 113 4.79 -9.91 -6.68
CA PHE A 113 3.36 -9.70 -6.88
C PHE A 113 2.81 -10.58 -8.00
N ASP A 114 1.67 -11.22 -7.75
CA ASP A 114 0.89 -11.93 -8.76
C ASP A 114 -0.02 -11.00 -9.55
N LEU A 115 -0.34 -9.83 -8.99
CA LEU A 115 -1.26 -8.87 -9.58
C LEU A 115 -1.00 -7.46 -9.07
N ILE A 116 -0.98 -6.49 -9.97
CA ILE A 116 -0.88 -5.06 -9.67
C ILE A 116 -2.18 -4.37 -10.10
N ILE A 117 -2.84 -3.73 -9.15
CA ILE A 117 -4.12 -3.03 -9.34
C ILE A 117 -3.92 -1.53 -9.13
N TRP A 118 -4.34 -0.73 -10.11
CA TRP A 118 -4.38 0.73 -10.02
C TRP A 118 -5.82 1.21 -9.83
N ILE A 119 -6.05 2.06 -8.83
CA ILE A 119 -7.35 2.71 -8.63
C ILE A 119 -7.28 4.13 -9.20
N ASP A 120 -8.20 4.47 -10.08
CA ASP A 120 -8.21 5.74 -10.79
C ASP A 120 -9.47 6.55 -10.47
N ALA A 121 -9.27 7.72 -9.85
CA ALA A 121 -10.30 8.73 -9.63
C ALA A 121 -9.91 10.10 -10.24
N SER A 122 -9.08 10.10 -11.28
CA SER A 122 -8.45 11.29 -11.85
C SER A 122 -9.43 12.29 -12.47
N TYR A 123 -10.65 11.88 -12.82
CA TYR A 123 -11.68 12.82 -13.31
C TYR A 123 -12.33 13.67 -12.22
N ARG A 124 -12.23 13.25 -10.96
CA ARG A 124 -12.84 13.97 -9.83
C ARG A 124 -11.86 14.43 -8.76
N LEU A 125 -10.62 13.93 -8.77
CA LEU A 125 -9.61 14.23 -7.76
C LEU A 125 -8.24 14.50 -8.41
N PRO A 126 -7.43 15.40 -7.80
CA PRO A 126 -6.11 15.73 -8.34
C PRO A 126 -5.13 14.55 -8.24
N LEU A 127 -4.12 14.58 -9.08
CA LEU A 127 -2.95 13.73 -9.01
C LEU A 127 -1.95 14.31 -7.99
N GLU A 128 -1.15 13.43 -7.37
CA GLU A 128 -0.01 13.87 -6.56
C GLU A 128 1.12 14.38 -7.47
N SER A 129 1.98 15.23 -6.91
CA SER A 129 3.15 15.71 -7.63
C SER A 129 4.14 14.58 -7.91
N PRO A 130 4.89 14.64 -9.04
CA PRO A 130 5.90 13.62 -9.36
C PRO A 130 7.02 13.47 -8.32
N GLU A 131 7.24 14.49 -7.48
CA GLU A 131 8.24 14.48 -6.41
C GLU A 131 7.84 13.57 -5.24
N SER A 132 6.53 13.42 -4.99
CA SER A 132 6.00 12.58 -3.92
C SER A 132 5.43 11.24 -4.39
N PHE A 133 5.21 11.10 -5.71
CA PHE A 133 4.64 9.90 -6.32
C PHE A 133 5.11 9.78 -7.76
N ASN A 134 6.05 8.89 -8.04
CA ASN A 134 6.69 8.77 -9.35
C ASN A 134 6.34 7.47 -10.09
N ILE A 135 5.24 6.81 -9.71
CA ILE A 135 4.69 5.64 -10.38
C ILE A 135 3.51 6.09 -11.25
N ASP A 136 3.35 5.52 -12.42
CA ASP A 136 2.19 5.72 -13.29
C ASP A 136 1.41 4.41 -13.51
N LYS A 137 0.19 4.54 -14.01
CA LYS A 137 -0.71 3.41 -14.20
C LYS A 137 -0.27 2.38 -15.24
N SER A 138 0.76 2.65 -16.02
CA SER A 138 1.30 1.70 -16.99
C SER A 138 1.92 0.44 -16.33
N CYS A 139 2.28 0.52 -15.05
CA CYS A 139 2.79 -0.61 -14.30
C CYS A 139 1.70 -1.61 -13.85
N ALA A 140 0.42 -1.24 -13.96
CA ALA A 140 -0.69 -2.05 -13.46
C ALA A 140 -1.16 -3.08 -14.48
N ASP A 141 -1.53 -4.25 -13.97
CA ASP A 141 -2.22 -5.29 -14.75
C ASP A 141 -3.70 -4.95 -14.96
N ILE A 142 -4.31 -4.30 -13.95
CA ILE A 142 -5.73 -3.91 -13.95
C ILE A 142 -5.87 -2.48 -13.44
N ILE A 143 -6.69 -1.68 -14.14
CA ILE A 143 -7.10 -0.35 -13.71
C ILE A 143 -8.58 -0.41 -13.29
N ILE A 144 -8.86 0.02 -12.06
CA ILE A 144 -10.22 0.10 -11.53
C ILE A 144 -10.66 1.56 -11.52
N ASP A 145 -11.68 1.86 -12.30
CA ASP A 145 -12.28 3.19 -12.32
C ASP A 145 -13.07 3.47 -11.03
N ASN A 146 -12.74 4.59 -10.38
CA ASN A 146 -13.42 5.11 -9.20
C ASN A 146 -13.85 6.58 -9.42
N ASN A 147 -14.29 6.91 -10.63
CA ASN A 147 -14.78 8.25 -10.98
C ASN A 147 -16.31 8.39 -10.83
N GLY A 148 -17.03 7.31 -10.58
CA GLY A 148 -18.47 7.26 -10.37
C GLY A 148 -18.87 7.28 -8.89
N THR A 149 -20.01 6.63 -8.60
CA THR A 149 -20.55 6.52 -7.23
C THR A 149 -19.83 5.44 -6.42
N PHE A 150 -20.02 5.50 -5.09
CA PHE A 150 -19.49 4.46 -4.19
C PHE A 150 -20.11 3.08 -4.49
N ASP A 151 -21.40 3.02 -4.80
CA ASP A 151 -22.06 1.75 -5.14
C ASP A 151 -21.50 1.12 -6.42
N GLU A 152 -21.18 1.92 -7.43
CA GLU A 152 -20.50 1.46 -8.64
C GLU A 152 -19.10 0.94 -8.33
N PHE A 153 -18.35 1.64 -7.49
CA PHE A 153 -17.02 1.22 -7.04
C PHE A 153 -17.10 -0.12 -6.29
N LYS A 154 -18.01 -0.23 -5.32
CA LYS A 154 -18.24 -1.46 -4.55
C LYS A 154 -18.59 -2.65 -5.45
N ALA A 155 -19.41 -2.43 -6.49
CA ALA A 155 -19.75 -3.47 -7.46
C ALA A 155 -18.52 -3.93 -8.28
N ARG A 156 -17.62 -3.00 -8.65
CA ARG A 156 -16.36 -3.33 -9.32
C ARG A 156 -15.42 -4.13 -8.43
N VAL A 157 -15.31 -3.76 -7.15
CA VAL A 157 -14.51 -4.51 -6.15
C VAL A 157 -15.05 -5.94 -6.02
N ALA A 158 -16.36 -6.11 -5.89
CA ALA A 158 -16.98 -7.43 -5.79
C ALA A 158 -16.72 -8.32 -7.02
N ARG A 159 -16.72 -7.72 -8.21
CA ARG A 159 -16.42 -8.42 -9.46
C ARG A 159 -14.97 -8.87 -9.54
N ILE A 160 -14.04 -7.95 -9.29
CA ILE A 160 -12.61 -8.26 -9.36
C ILE A 160 -12.19 -9.24 -8.26
N GLY A 161 -12.73 -9.11 -7.05
CA GLY A 161 -12.46 -10.03 -5.96
C GLY A 161 -12.78 -11.48 -6.29
N LYS A 162 -13.91 -11.73 -6.96
CA LYS A 162 -14.28 -13.08 -7.44
C LYS A 162 -13.27 -13.67 -8.45
N ILE A 163 -12.57 -12.82 -9.20
CA ILE A 163 -11.54 -13.25 -10.13
C ILE A 163 -10.22 -13.53 -9.39
N ILE A 164 -9.89 -12.68 -8.43
CA ILE A 164 -8.64 -12.77 -7.65
C ILE A 164 -8.58 -14.05 -6.82
N ILE A 165 -9.66 -14.42 -6.14
CA ILE A 165 -9.70 -15.58 -5.23
C ILE A 165 -9.83 -16.93 -5.94
N ARG A 166 -9.99 -16.96 -7.25
CA ARG A 166 -9.95 -18.19 -8.07
C ARG A 166 -8.53 -18.58 -8.40
#